data_cd6e319464631b3233bcca09f15059e3
#
_entry.id   cd6e319464631b3233bcca09f15059e3
#
_cell.length_a   1.000
_cell.length_b   1.000
_cell.length_c   1.000
_cell.angle_alpha   90.00
_cell.angle_beta   90.00
_cell.angle_gamma   90.00
#
_symmetry.space_group_name_H-M   'P 1'
#
loop_
_entity.id
_entity.type
_entity.pdbx_description
1 polymer ?
#
loop_
_entity_poly.entity_id
_entity_poly.type
_entity_poly.pdbx_seq_one_letter_code
_entity_poly.pdbx_strand_id
1 'polypeptide(L)'
;MSQRSVPSAPDPAALAPLRERRDFVRSFDSLEEIFAMVRLMLDARGVGEADAYAITMAIEELFTNMVKYNAAGLGRIGLEIECNDNDVVCSLTDPDSDRFDVNAMPDANVHLPVEQRRPGGLGIHLIRRMVDSIDYNYTGRRSRISFRKTLNRAWAEPSGATGNSDKNPS
;
A
#
# COMPACT_ATOMS: atom_id res chain seq x y z
N MET A 1 -1.38 12.25 -38.18
CA MET A 1 -1.01 10.81 -38.09
C MET A 1 -0.60 10.54 -36.65
N SER A 2 -1.52 10.05 -35.83
CA SER A 2 -1.23 9.71 -34.42
C SER A 2 -0.63 8.33 -34.35
N GLN A 3 0.61 8.24 -33.92
CA GLN A 3 1.27 6.96 -33.62
C GLN A 3 0.63 6.38 -32.33
N ARG A 4 -0.11 5.28 -32.48
CA ARG A 4 -0.54 4.45 -31.34
C ARG A 4 0.69 3.73 -30.81
N SER A 5 1.11 4.08 -29.60
CA SER A 5 2.12 3.28 -28.87
C SER A 5 1.58 1.88 -28.67
N VAL A 6 2.26 0.90 -29.25
CA VAL A 6 1.98 -0.53 -29.01
C VAL A 6 2.42 -0.83 -27.58
N PRO A 7 1.58 -1.43 -26.74
CA PRO A 7 2.01 -1.87 -25.41
C PRO A 7 3.16 -2.87 -25.56
N SER A 8 4.26 -2.64 -24.85
CA SER A 8 5.39 -3.55 -24.78
C SER A 8 4.93 -4.91 -24.29
N ALA A 9 5.41 -5.99 -24.93
CA ALA A 9 5.16 -7.34 -24.46
C ALA A 9 5.68 -7.50 -23.02
N PRO A 10 4.98 -8.28 -22.17
CA PRO A 10 5.44 -8.51 -20.79
C PRO A 10 6.83 -9.18 -20.82
N ASP A 11 7.69 -8.75 -19.92
CA ASP A 11 9.02 -9.34 -19.72
C ASP A 11 8.85 -10.83 -19.35
N PRO A 12 9.41 -11.78 -20.10
CA PRO A 12 9.28 -13.21 -19.81
C PRO A 12 9.93 -13.62 -18.46
N ALA A 13 10.71 -12.75 -17.83
CA ALA A 13 11.31 -12.95 -16.51
C ALA A 13 10.44 -12.40 -15.37
N ALA A 14 9.35 -11.69 -15.66
CA ALA A 14 8.48 -11.14 -14.62
C ALA A 14 7.72 -12.26 -13.87
N LEU A 15 7.85 -12.29 -12.56
CA LEU A 15 7.11 -13.23 -11.73
C LEU A 15 5.61 -12.92 -11.74
N ALA A 16 4.75 -13.95 -11.77
CA ALA A 16 3.30 -13.75 -11.64
C ALA A 16 2.97 -12.96 -10.37
N PRO A 17 2.00 -12.01 -10.40
CA PRO A 17 1.62 -11.25 -9.22
C PRO A 17 1.22 -12.15 -8.06
N LEU A 18 1.72 -11.86 -6.86
CA LEU A 18 1.28 -12.51 -5.64
C LEU A 18 0.05 -11.75 -5.11
N ARG A 19 -1.07 -12.44 -4.91
CA ARG A 19 -2.32 -11.86 -4.45
C ARG A 19 -2.85 -12.58 -3.24
N GLU A 20 -3.31 -11.82 -2.26
CA GLU A 20 -4.02 -12.33 -1.09
C GLU A 20 -5.21 -11.43 -0.79
N ARG A 21 -6.32 -12.07 -0.38
CA ARG A 21 -7.50 -11.36 0.09
C ARG A 21 -8.04 -12.03 1.34
N ARG A 22 -8.31 -11.21 2.36
CA ARG A 22 -8.89 -11.68 3.61
C ARG A 22 -9.84 -10.65 4.20
N ASP A 23 -10.88 -11.14 4.88
CA ASP A 23 -11.83 -10.30 5.58
C ASP A 23 -11.57 -10.36 7.09
N PHE A 24 -11.43 -9.18 7.71
CA PHE A 24 -11.08 -9.01 9.12
C PHE A 24 -12.25 -8.49 9.93
N VAL A 25 -12.32 -8.89 11.20
CA VAL A 25 -13.28 -8.33 12.14
C VAL A 25 -13.03 -6.82 12.28
N ARG A 26 -14.10 -6.05 12.41
CA ARG A 26 -14.04 -4.59 12.63
C ARG A 26 -13.59 -4.30 14.08
N SER A 27 -12.33 -4.57 14.38
CA SER A 27 -11.70 -4.37 15.68
C SER A 27 -10.22 -4.04 15.50
N PHE A 28 -9.67 -3.24 16.40
CA PHE A 28 -8.23 -2.99 16.44
C PHE A 28 -7.40 -4.26 16.69
N ASP A 29 -7.97 -5.27 17.34
CA ASP A 29 -7.31 -6.55 17.57
C ASP A 29 -6.97 -7.29 16.28
N SER A 30 -7.66 -6.98 15.18
CA SER A 30 -7.35 -7.55 13.86
C SER A 30 -6.03 -7.04 13.25
N LEU A 31 -5.44 -5.98 13.79
CA LEU A 31 -4.20 -5.42 13.26
C LEU A 31 -3.02 -6.40 13.32
N GLU A 32 -2.94 -7.22 14.35
CA GLU A 32 -1.88 -8.23 14.48
C GLU A 32 -1.94 -9.23 13.31
N GLU A 33 -3.13 -9.73 12.99
CA GLU A 33 -3.36 -10.67 11.90
C GLU A 33 -3.13 -10.00 10.52
N ILE A 34 -3.54 -8.73 10.37
CA ILE A 34 -3.29 -7.92 9.17
C ILE A 34 -1.78 -7.77 8.95
N PHE A 35 -1.03 -7.37 9.98
CA PHE A 35 0.42 -7.18 9.86
C PHE A 35 1.15 -8.48 9.53
N ALA A 36 0.74 -9.60 10.11
CA ALA A 36 1.30 -10.90 9.80
C ALA A 36 1.08 -11.27 8.32
N MET A 37 -0.13 -11.07 7.79
CA MET A 37 -0.45 -11.31 6.38
C MET A 37 0.36 -10.40 5.45
N VAL A 38 0.37 -9.08 5.72
CA VAL A 38 1.07 -8.08 4.92
C VAL A 38 2.56 -8.39 4.87
N ARG A 39 3.17 -8.67 6.04
CA ARG A 39 4.59 -9.01 6.14
C ARG A 39 4.94 -10.21 5.29
N LEU A 40 4.17 -11.30 5.37
CA LEU A 40 4.41 -12.50 4.56
C LEU A 40 4.41 -12.19 3.07
N MET A 41 3.48 -11.35 2.60
CA MET A 41 3.37 -10.94 1.20
C MET A 41 4.58 -10.12 0.75
N LEU A 42 4.98 -9.12 1.56
CA LEU A 42 6.08 -8.23 1.25
C LEU A 42 7.43 -8.94 1.30
N ASP A 43 7.65 -9.79 2.31
CA ASP A 43 8.88 -10.60 2.46
C ASP A 43 9.03 -11.58 1.28
N ALA A 44 7.95 -12.23 0.85
CA ALA A 44 7.94 -13.15 -0.29
C ALA A 44 8.35 -12.47 -1.62
N ARG A 45 8.23 -11.15 -1.70
CA ARG A 45 8.64 -10.32 -2.86
C ARG A 45 9.91 -9.54 -2.63
N GLY A 46 10.57 -9.69 -1.49
CA GLY A 46 11.79 -8.96 -1.17
C GLY A 46 11.60 -7.44 -1.16
N VAL A 47 10.44 -6.98 -0.69
CA VAL A 47 10.15 -5.54 -0.58
C VAL A 47 11.04 -4.92 0.47
N GLY A 48 11.74 -3.83 0.11
CA GLY A 48 12.66 -3.13 1.02
C GLY A 48 11.94 -2.52 2.23
N GLU A 49 12.66 -2.39 3.35
CA GLU A 49 12.09 -1.94 4.65
C GLU A 49 11.32 -0.61 4.56
N ALA A 50 11.83 0.37 3.82
CA ALA A 50 11.19 1.67 3.70
C ALA A 50 9.84 1.59 3.00
N ASP A 51 9.74 0.81 1.91
CA ASP A 51 8.49 0.61 1.18
C ASP A 51 7.53 -0.27 1.99
N ALA A 52 8.03 -1.32 2.66
CA ALA A 52 7.25 -2.17 3.55
C ALA A 52 6.65 -1.37 4.71
N TYR A 53 7.42 -0.46 5.32
CA TYR A 53 6.95 0.45 6.35
C TYR A 53 5.83 1.36 5.82
N ALA A 54 6.04 2.00 4.66
CA ALA A 54 5.06 2.87 4.04
C ALA A 54 3.72 2.16 3.76
N ILE A 55 3.78 0.93 3.21
CA ILE A 55 2.61 0.11 2.91
C ILE A 55 1.88 -0.29 4.20
N THR A 56 2.61 -0.77 5.20
CA THR A 56 2.04 -1.21 6.49
C THR A 56 1.35 -0.06 7.22
N MET A 57 2.00 1.11 7.30
CA MET A 57 1.43 2.31 7.91
C MET A 57 0.17 2.80 7.18
N ALA A 58 0.17 2.74 5.85
CA ALA A 58 -1.01 3.12 5.07
C ALA A 58 -2.20 2.18 5.35
N ILE A 59 -1.95 0.87 5.42
CA ILE A 59 -2.99 -0.13 5.74
C ILE A 59 -3.51 0.09 7.17
N GLU A 60 -2.61 0.27 8.15
CA GLU A 60 -2.97 0.52 9.54
C GLU A 60 -3.89 1.73 9.69
N GLU A 61 -3.49 2.87 9.15
CA GLU A 61 -4.26 4.11 9.24
C GLU A 61 -5.62 3.99 8.56
N LEU A 62 -5.68 3.40 7.36
CA LEU A 62 -6.94 3.21 6.65
C LEU A 62 -7.87 2.25 7.38
N PHE A 63 -7.35 1.13 7.87
CA PHE A 63 -8.14 0.15 8.62
C PHE A 63 -8.65 0.73 9.94
N THR A 64 -7.78 1.38 10.71
CA THR A 64 -8.17 2.00 11.99
C THR A 64 -9.19 3.12 11.80
N ASN A 65 -9.10 3.87 10.70
CA ASN A 65 -10.11 4.86 10.36
C ASN A 65 -11.47 4.22 10.04
N MET A 66 -11.50 3.11 9.28
CA MET A 66 -12.75 2.37 9.04
C MET A 66 -13.37 1.83 10.33
N VAL A 67 -12.55 1.38 11.29
CA VAL A 67 -13.03 0.94 12.61
C VAL A 67 -13.55 2.12 13.43
N LYS A 68 -12.82 3.23 13.50
CA LYS A 68 -13.17 4.41 14.32
C LYS A 68 -14.43 5.11 13.84
N TYR A 69 -14.53 5.36 12.53
CA TYR A 69 -15.57 6.21 11.98
C TYR A 69 -16.82 5.46 11.57
N ASN A 70 -16.80 4.15 11.59
CA ASN A 70 -17.94 3.30 11.29
C ASN A 70 -18.07 2.13 12.29
N ALA A 71 -17.97 2.45 13.58
CA ALA A 71 -18.04 1.44 14.65
C ALA A 71 -19.36 0.64 14.68
N ALA A 72 -20.45 1.24 14.20
CA ALA A 72 -21.77 0.58 14.09
C ALA A 72 -21.94 -0.19 12.77
N GLY A 73 -20.99 -0.12 11.84
CA GLY A 73 -21.05 -0.80 10.56
C GLY A 73 -21.10 -2.31 10.70
N LEU A 74 -21.96 -2.93 9.90
CA LEU A 74 -22.11 -4.38 9.86
C LEU A 74 -21.10 -5.01 8.91
N GLY A 75 -20.66 -6.21 9.24
CA GLY A 75 -19.76 -6.98 8.40
C GLY A 75 -18.27 -6.77 8.69
N ARG A 76 -17.47 -7.49 7.95
CA ARG A 76 -16.01 -7.51 8.08
C ARG A 76 -15.40 -6.54 7.07
N ILE A 77 -14.24 -5.99 7.40
CA ILE A 77 -13.47 -5.16 6.48
C ILE A 77 -12.57 -6.08 5.65
N GLY A 78 -12.72 -6.02 4.32
CA GLY A 78 -11.87 -6.78 3.40
C GLY A 78 -10.56 -6.04 3.12
N LEU A 79 -9.43 -6.74 3.21
CA LEU A 79 -8.13 -6.30 2.73
C LEU A 79 -7.69 -7.19 1.57
N GLU A 80 -7.35 -6.58 0.47
CA GLU A 80 -6.75 -7.21 -0.71
C GLU A 80 -5.39 -6.57 -0.97
N ILE A 81 -4.37 -7.40 -1.11
CA ILE A 81 -3.02 -6.97 -1.45
C ILE A 81 -2.53 -7.72 -2.68
N GLU A 82 -1.97 -7.00 -3.62
CA GLU A 82 -1.32 -7.52 -4.82
C GLU A 82 0.10 -6.97 -4.89
N CYS A 83 1.07 -7.88 -4.91
CA CYS A 83 2.48 -7.54 -5.03
C CYS A 83 3.00 -8.07 -6.37
N ASN A 84 3.51 -7.18 -7.21
CA ASN A 84 4.26 -7.53 -8.41
C ASN A 84 5.72 -7.06 -8.28
N ASP A 85 6.49 -7.15 -9.36
CA ASP A 85 7.91 -6.81 -9.31
C ASP A 85 8.18 -5.31 -9.15
N ASN A 86 7.25 -4.44 -9.50
CA ASN A 86 7.46 -3.01 -9.56
C ASN A 86 6.64 -2.22 -8.54
N ASP A 87 5.51 -2.77 -8.11
CA ASP A 87 4.61 -2.07 -7.19
C ASP A 87 3.81 -3.02 -6.29
N VAL A 88 3.23 -2.45 -5.26
CA VAL A 88 2.22 -3.08 -4.40
C VAL A 88 0.95 -2.26 -4.49
N VAL A 89 -0.16 -2.94 -4.74
CA VAL A 89 -1.51 -2.38 -4.73
C VAL A 89 -2.28 -2.97 -3.57
N CYS A 90 -2.82 -2.11 -2.72
CA CYS A 90 -3.68 -2.53 -1.60
C CYS A 90 -5.07 -1.92 -1.75
N SER A 91 -6.09 -2.66 -1.35
CA SER A 91 -7.46 -2.19 -1.32
C SER A 91 -8.14 -2.62 -0.02
N LEU A 92 -8.74 -1.66 0.68
CA LEU A 92 -9.60 -1.93 1.83
C LEU A 92 -11.06 -1.69 1.42
N THR A 93 -11.92 -2.62 1.76
CA THR A 93 -13.35 -2.56 1.44
C THR A 93 -14.17 -2.67 2.72
N ASP A 94 -14.98 -1.65 2.98
CA ASP A 94 -15.99 -1.65 4.01
C ASP A 94 -17.36 -1.89 3.36
N PRO A 95 -18.05 -3.01 3.64
CA PRO A 95 -19.31 -3.36 2.98
C PRO A 95 -20.51 -2.55 3.49
N ASP A 96 -20.39 -1.90 4.63
CA ASP A 96 -21.47 -1.15 5.27
C ASP A 96 -20.92 0.11 5.95
N SER A 97 -20.64 1.12 5.16
CA SER A 97 -20.13 2.41 5.63
C SER A 97 -21.00 3.57 5.18
N ASP A 98 -21.01 4.64 5.97
CA ASP A 98 -21.45 5.93 5.49
C ASP A 98 -20.40 6.53 4.53
N ARG A 99 -20.84 7.45 3.69
CA ARG A 99 -19.93 8.08 2.73
C ARG A 99 -18.83 8.85 3.46
N PHE A 100 -17.60 8.39 3.30
CA PHE A 100 -16.41 9.05 3.81
C PHE A 100 -15.41 9.21 2.66
N ASP A 101 -15.31 10.42 2.15
CA ASP A 101 -14.44 10.71 1.01
C ASP A 101 -13.06 11.15 1.50
N VAL A 102 -12.09 10.26 1.38
CA VAL A 102 -10.67 10.54 1.70
C VAL A 102 -10.11 11.70 0.88
N ASN A 103 -10.63 11.91 -0.34
CA ASN A 103 -10.16 12.98 -1.24
C ASN A 103 -10.81 14.33 -0.91
N ALA A 104 -11.98 14.32 -0.27
CA ALA A 104 -12.66 15.54 0.19
C ALA A 104 -12.13 16.04 1.54
N MET A 105 -11.24 15.30 2.20
CA MET A 105 -10.61 15.79 3.42
C MET A 105 -9.60 16.89 3.07
N PRO A 106 -9.77 18.10 3.61
CA PRO A 106 -8.75 19.15 3.46
C PRO A 106 -7.43 18.63 4.02
N ASP A 107 -6.33 18.98 3.37
CA ASP A 107 -5.01 18.73 3.91
C ASP A 107 -4.97 19.16 5.37
N ALA A 108 -4.44 18.29 6.23
CA ALA A 108 -4.33 18.61 7.64
C ALA A 108 -3.63 19.97 7.77
N ASN A 109 -4.32 20.92 8.36
CA ASN A 109 -3.73 22.22 8.61
C ASN A 109 -2.69 22.05 9.73
N VAL A 110 -1.48 21.65 9.35
CA VAL A 110 -0.37 21.36 10.25
C VAL A 110 0.06 22.61 11.07
N HIS A 111 -0.42 23.78 10.68
CA HIS A 111 -0.17 25.05 11.40
C HIS A 111 -1.18 25.32 12.53
N LEU A 112 -2.28 24.53 12.63
CA LEU A 112 -3.19 24.68 13.76
C LEU A 112 -2.67 23.95 15.00
N PRO A 113 -2.92 24.49 16.21
CA PRO A 113 -2.71 23.77 17.47
C PRO A 113 -3.39 22.41 17.46
N VAL A 114 -2.78 21.42 18.14
CA VAL A 114 -3.26 20.01 18.14
C VAL A 114 -4.72 19.90 18.57
N GLU A 115 -5.16 20.76 19.50
CA GLU A 115 -6.53 20.81 20.06
C GLU A 115 -7.58 21.27 19.02
N GLN A 116 -7.14 21.96 17.96
CA GLN A 116 -8.01 22.47 16.90
C GLN A 116 -7.97 21.61 15.63
N ARG A 117 -7.15 20.57 15.62
CA ARG A 117 -7.07 19.63 14.48
C ARG A 117 -8.25 18.68 14.55
N ARG A 118 -8.93 18.53 13.43
CA ARG A 118 -9.99 17.49 13.30
C ARG A 118 -9.35 16.11 13.41
N PRO A 119 -9.92 15.18 14.22
CA PRO A 119 -9.46 13.79 14.27
C PRO A 119 -9.45 13.17 12.87
N GLY A 120 -8.37 12.46 12.50
CA GLY A 120 -8.27 11.68 11.25
C GLY A 120 -7.63 12.39 10.06
N GLY A 121 -7.50 13.72 10.05
CA GLY A 121 -6.90 14.44 8.90
C GLY A 121 -5.38 14.23 8.76
N LEU A 122 -4.68 14.03 9.88
CA LEU A 122 -3.22 13.92 9.87
C LEU A 122 -2.75 12.60 9.23
N GLY A 123 -3.41 11.49 9.53
CA GLY A 123 -3.05 10.17 9.02
C GLY A 123 -3.23 10.07 7.50
N ILE A 124 -4.36 10.52 6.96
CA ILE A 124 -4.59 10.54 5.51
C ILE A 124 -3.56 11.44 4.79
N HIS A 125 -3.21 12.60 5.38
CA HIS A 125 -2.16 13.45 4.83
C HIS A 125 -0.80 12.74 4.79
N LEU A 126 -0.47 11.99 5.84
CA LEU A 126 0.76 11.21 5.89
C LEU A 126 0.76 10.10 4.83
N ILE A 127 -0.34 9.35 4.69
CA ILE A 127 -0.48 8.30 3.67
C ILE A 127 -0.23 8.87 2.28
N ARG A 128 -0.85 10.02 1.93
CA ARG A 128 -0.67 10.67 0.62
C ARG A 128 0.79 11.01 0.29
N ARG A 129 1.64 11.16 1.30
CA ARG A 129 3.07 11.39 1.14
C ARG A 129 3.90 10.12 1.03
N MET A 130 3.37 9.01 1.52
CA MET A 130 4.06 7.73 1.59
C MET A 130 3.74 6.82 0.41
N VAL A 131 2.59 7.01 -0.25
CA VAL A 131 2.13 6.21 -1.39
C VAL A 131 2.05 7.08 -2.65
N ASP A 132 2.05 6.45 -3.83
CA ASP A 132 2.09 7.16 -5.11
C ASP A 132 0.69 7.57 -5.60
N SER A 133 -0.32 6.78 -5.27
CA SER A 133 -1.72 7.11 -5.54
C SER A 133 -2.65 6.55 -4.49
N ILE A 134 -3.77 7.22 -4.29
CA ILE A 134 -4.88 6.77 -3.45
C ILE A 134 -6.19 7.08 -4.16
N ASP A 135 -7.06 6.08 -4.25
CA ASP A 135 -8.36 6.15 -4.88
C ASP A 135 -9.46 5.77 -3.90
N TYR A 136 -10.59 6.47 -3.99
CA TYR A 136 -11.77 6.20 -3.19
C TYR A 136 -12.99 5.97 -4.07
N ASN A 137 -13.70 4.89 -3.82
CA ASN A 137 -14.97 4.58 -4.45
C ASN A 137 -16.03 4.29 -3.40
N TYR A 138 -17.23 4.86 -3.59
CA TYR A 138 -18.38 4.64 -2.72
C TYR A 138 -19.65 4.35 -3.53
N THR A 139 -20.26 3.21 -3.27
CA THR A 139 -21.49 2.81 -3.95
C THR A 139 -22.37 1.99 -3.01
N GLY A 140 -23.62 2.40 -2.79
CA GLY A 140 -24.62 1.63 -2.06
C GLY A 140 -24.17 1.21 -0.66
N ARG A 141 -23.69 2.12 0.19
CA ARG A 141 -23.12 1.90 1.52
C ARG A 141 -21.80 1.11 1.52
N ARG A 142 -21.23 0.81 0.39
CA ARG A 142 -19.93 0.15 0.29
C ARG A 142 -18.85 1.16 -0.07
N SER A 143 -17.83 1.29 0.76
CA SER A 143 -16.63 2.07 0.45
C SER A 143 -15.46 1.17 0.10
N ARG A 144 -14.66 1.58 -0.86
CA ARG A 144 -13.38 0.96 -1.20
C ARG A 144 -12.33 2.04 -1.30
N ILE A 145 -11.25 1.89 -0.55
CA ILE A 145 -10.06 2.73 -0.63
C ILE A 145 -8.95 1.87 -1.19
N SER A 146 -8.30 2.33 -2.24
CA SER A 146 -7.17 1.63 -2.85
C SER A 146 -5.98 2.55 -2.90
N PHE A 147 -4.78 2.03 -2.69
CA PHE A 147 -3.55 2.77 -2.89
C PHE A 147 -2.50 1.93 -3.61
N ARG A 148 -1.57 2.62 -4.26
CA ARG A 148 -0.41 2.02 -4.93
C ARG A 148 0.88 2.58 -4.35
N LYS A 149 1.84 1.70 -4.17
CA LYS A 149 3.23 2.03 -3.82
C LYS A 149 4.17 1.40 -4.83
N THR A 150 4.89 2.24 -5.57
CA THR A 150 5.99 1.81 -6.44
C THR A 150 7.18 1.42 -5.57
N LEU A 151 7.79 0.28 -5.88
CA LEU A 151 8.89 -0.26 -5.10
C LEU A 151 10.22 0.37 -5.55
N ASN A 152 10.97 0.90 -4.58
CA ASN A 152 12.33 1.34 -4.80
C ASN A 152 13.27 0.12 -4.78
N ARG A 153 13.37 -0.59 -5.92
CA ARG A 153 14.38 -1.63 -6.05
C ARG A 153 15.73 -0.96 -6.23
N ALA A 154 16.54 -0.93 -5.21
CA ALA A 154 17.96 -0.65 -5.39
C ALA A 154 18.47 -1.68 -6.42
N TRP A 155 19.03 -1.19 -7.52
CA TRP A 155 19.71 -2.02 -8.50
C TRP A 155 20.71 -2.89 -7.75
N ALA A 156 20.44 -4.20 -7.68
CA ALA A 156 21.42 -5.14 -7.23
C ALA A 156 22.53 -5.14 -8.30
N GLU A 157 23.62 -4.46 -8.05
CA GLU A 157 24.81 -4.59 -8.86
C GLU A 157 25.13 -6.08 -9.00
N PRO A 158 25.36 -6.59 -10.22
CA PRO A 158 25.77 -7.97 -10.39
C PRO A 158 27.09 -8.15 -9.66
N SER A 159 27.06 -8.79 -8.50
CA SER A 159 28.24 -9.20 -7.76
C SER A 159 28.98 -10.23 -8.60
N GLY A 160 30.10 -9.83 -9.24
CA GLY A 160 30.96 -10.80 -9.86
C GLY A 160 31.74 -10.33 -11.09
N ALA A 161 32.70 -9.46 -10.86
CA ALA A 161 33.91 -9.49 -11.69
C ALA A 161 35.12 -9.36 -10.78
N THR A 162 35.42 -10.40 -10.03
CA THR A 162 36.78 -10.60 -9.51
C THR A 162 37.69 -10.84 -10.69
N GLY A 163 38.27 -9.73 -11.17
CA GLY A 163 39.39 -9.78 -12.10
C GLY A 163 40.53 -10.53 -11.46
N ASN A 164 40.77 -11.74 -11.93
CA ASN A 164 41.98 -12.50 -11.65
C ASN A 164 43.18 -11.79 -12.34
N SER A 165 43.94 -11.04 -11.55
CA SER A 165 45.22 -10.52 -11.97
C SER A 165 46.24 -11.62 -11.82
N ASP A 166 46.42 -12.40 -12.86
CA ASP A 166 47.56 -13.32 -12.93
C ASP A 166 48.86 -12.51 -12.94
N LYS A 167 49.59 -12.70 -11.90
CA LYS A 167 50.99 -12.37 -11.77
C LYS A 167 51.80 -13.22 -12.75
N ASN A 168 52.53 -12.61 -13.60
CA ASN A 168 53.70 -13.26 -14.26
C ASN A 168 54.98 -12.74 -13.60
N PRO A 169 55.80 -13.62 -13.03
CA PRO A 169 57.18 -13.26 -12.60
C PRO A 169 58.18 -13.65 -13.67
N SER A 170 59.00 -12.73 -14.03
CA SER A 170 60.37 -13.02 -14.50
C SER A 170 61.22 -11.79 -14.43
#